data_f639bbf9f42f8aaa7dcccfac748110e3
#
_entry.id   f639bbf9f42f8aaa7dcccfac748110e3
#
_cell.length_a   1.000
_cell.length_b   1.000
_cell.length_c   1.000
_cell.angle_alpha   90.00
_cell.angle_beta   90.00
_cell.angle_gamma   90.00
#
_symmetry.space_group_name_H-M   'P 1'
#
loop_
_entity.id
_entity.type
_entity.pdbx_description
1 polymer ?
#
loop_
_entity_poly.entity_id
_entity_poly.type
_entity_poly.pdbx_seq_one_letter_code
_entity_poly.pdbx_strand_id
1 'polypeptide(L)'
;VGTPWNTNRLWIRREVSFDPSLVKNRQLFVRYSYNDGMQLLINGKELVRTGTKARNDVKVQIPDSILETMKDGKALFAARCVNWGGTSFADFGLYGELKEAGQKSVDVQATQTHYIFDCGDVELKLTFTAPYLLDDLELLSRPVNYISYQAKALDGKEHDVAIYFEMDPHKAFRAGQSTEMYEKDGWVMMKTGRENQKLWVDKLKDAPAWGYFYLGAKENVTCAQGDAAEMRAHFMKEGDLKEMRRSNEKRYAAI
;
A
#
# COMPACT_ATOMS: atom_id res chain seq x y z
N VAL A 1 7.48 -9.65 10.14
CA VAL A 1 7.91 -10.38 11.35
C VAL A 1 8.23 -11.80 10.95
N GLY A 2 9.49 -12.23 11.03
CA GLY A 2 9.91 -13.58 10.66
C GLY A 2 9.44 -14.65 11.68
N THR A 3 9.43 -15.90 11.26
CA THR A 3 9.12 -17.03 12.14
C THR A 3 10.33 -17.35 13.01
N PRO A 4 10.25 -17.24 14.34
CA PRO A 4 11.35 -17.63 15.23
C PRO A 4 11.47 -19.16 15.32
N TRP A 5 12.70 -19.66 15.43
CA TRP A 5 12.97 -21.08 15.68
C TRP A 5 14.21 -21.27 16.57
N ASN A 6 14.30 -22.44 17.23
CA ASN A 6 15.32 -22.70 18.25
C ASN A 6 16.36 -23.76 17.84
N THR A 7 16.33 -24.22 16.60
CA THR A 7 17.29 -25.22 16.08
C THR A 7 18.38 -24.55 15.25
N ASN A 8 19.51 -25.21 15.06
CA ASN A 8 20.61 -24.68 14.24
C ASN A 8 20.28 -24.57 12.76
N ARG A 9 19.24 -25.25 12.31
CA ARG A 9 18.80 -25.25 10.91
C ARG A 9 17.29 -25.33 10.82
N LEU A 10 16.72 -24.58 9.86
CA LEU A 10 15.32 -24.62 9.49
C LEU A 10 15.20 -24.83 7.98
N TRP A 11 14.27 -25.72 7.58
CA TRP A 11 13.90 -25.94 6.20
C TRP A 11 12.44 -25.54 6.02
N ILE A 12 12.17 -24.66 5.05
CA ILE A 12 10.82 -24.20 4.74
C ILE A 12 10.54 -24.54 3.27
N ARG A 13 9.34 -25.06 3.02
CA ARG A 13 8.81 -25.24 1.65
C ARG A 13 7.41 -24.67 1.59
N ARG A 14 7.12 -23.92 0.54
CA ARG A 14 5.79 -23.36 0.31
C ARG A 14 5.53 -23.26 -1.19
N GLU A 15 4.39 -23.78 -1.61
CA GLU A 15 3.84 -23.56 -2.95
C GLU A 15 3.00 -22.28 -2.95
N VAL A 16 3.16 -21.46 -3.98
CA VAL A 16 2.46 -20.19 -4.16
C VAL A 16 1.86 -20.19 -5.56
N SER A 17 0.58 -19.82 -5.66
CA SER A 17 -0.10 -19.58 -6.93
C SER A 17 -0.34 -18.09 -7.11
N PHE A 18 -0.21 -17.62 -8.35
CA PHE A 18 -0.36 -16.20 -8.72
C PHE A 18 -0.80 -16.07 -10.17
N ASP A 19 -1.17 -14.85 -10.60
CA ASP A 19 -1.54 -14.57 -11.98
C ASP A 19 -0.33 -14.72 -12.93
N PRO A 20 -0.37 -15.61 -13.93
CA PRO A 20 0.71 -15.80 -14.89
C PRO A 20 1.08 -14.56 -15.69
N SER A 21 0.18 -13.59 -15.83
CA SER A 21 0.44 -12.32 -16.52
C SER A 21 1.56 -11.52 -15.86
N LEU A 22 1.73 -11.64 -14.52
CA LEU A 22 2.80 -10.98 -13.77
C LEU A 22 4.20 -11.48 -14.17
N VAL A 23 4.31 -12.74 -14.60
CA VAL A 23 5.57 -13.28 -15.15
C VAL A 23 5.86 -12.64 -16.50
N LYS A 24 4.87 -12.61 -17.40
CA LYS A 24 5.00 -12.02 -18.73
C LYS A 24 5.42 -10.56 -18.67
N ASN A 25 4.88 -9.81 -17.73
CA ASN A 25 5.16 -8.39 -17.54
C ASN A 25 6.42 -8.12 -16.69
N ARG A 26 7.11 -9.17 -16.22
CA ARG A 26 8.30 -9.07 -15.34
C ARG A 26 8.05 -8.25 -14.06
N GLN A 27 6.85 -8.34 -13.53
CA GLN A 27 6.42 -7.56 -12.35
C GLN A 27 6.67 -8.29 -11.02
N LEU A 28 7.21 -9.51 -11.05
CA LEU A 28 7.45 -10.31 -9.85
C LEU A 28 8.82 -10.04 -9.24
N PHE A 29 8.83 -9.88 -7.94
CA PHE A 29 10.04 -9.80 -7.14
C PHE A 29 9.83 -10.50 -5.79
N VAL A 30 10.92 -10.75 -5.08
CA VAL A 30 10.88 -11.33 -3.73
C VAL A 30 11.35 -10.30 -2.72
N ARG A 31 10.63 -10.17 -1.61
CA ARG A 31 11.13 -9.54 -0.39
C ARG A 31 11.45 -10.59 0.64
N TYR A 32 12.55 -10.41 1.36
CA TYR A 32 12.97 -11.35 2.39
C TYR A 32 13.66 -10.64 3.55
N SER A 33 13.53 -11.26 4.71
CA SER A 33 14.18 -10.86 5.96
C SER A 33 14.80 -12.09 6.60
N TYR A 34 15.97 -11.98 7.19
CA TYR A 34 16.66 -13.12 7.81
C TYR A 34 17.62 -12.70 8.91
N ASN A 35 17.90 -13.66 9.79
CA ASN A 35 18.96 -13.69 10.76
C ASN A 35 19.23 -15.17 11.11
N ASP A 36 20.41 -15.72 10.95
CA ASP A 36 21.75 -15.33 10.57
C ASP A 36 22.04 -15.53 9.09
N GLY A 37 21.65 -16.67 8.52
CA GLY A 37 21.91 -17.01 7.13
C GLY A 37 20.71 -17.68 6.45
N MET A 38 20.52 -17.38 5.17
CA MET A 38 19.44 -17.96 4.37
C MET A 38 19.92 -18.30 2.95
N GLN A 39 19.47 -19.44 2.45
CA GLN A 39 19.49 -19.79 1.04
C GLN A 39 18.04 -19.95 0.59
N LEU A 40 17.64 -19.19 -0.43
CA LEU A 40 16.28 -19.21 -0.98
C LEU A 40 16.29 -19.70 -2.42
N LEU A 41 15.48 -20.69 -2.72
CA LEU A 41 15.32 -21.25 -4.04
C LEU A 41 13.86 -21.09 -4.51
N ILE A 42 13.67 -20.92 -5.80
CA ILE A 42 12.36 -20.98 -6.48
C ILE A 42 12.44 -22.08 -7.56
N ASN A 43 11.54 -23.04 -7.51
CA ASN A 43 11.49 -24.16 -8.44
C ASN A 43 12.86 -24.88 -8.58
N GLY A 44 13.58 -25.02 -7.46
CA GLY A 44 14.89 -25.66 -7.40
C GLY A 44 16.07 -24.79 -7.84
N LYS A 45 15.84 -23.59 -8.36
CA LYS A 45 16.91 -22.65 -8.74
C LYS A 45 17.18 -21.66 -7.62
N GLU A 46 18.47 -21.44 -7.30
CA GLU A 46 18.87 -20.49 -6.26
C GLU A 46 18.60 -19.05 -6.68
N LEU A 47 17.82 -18.33 -5.87
CA LEU A 47 17.58 -16.90 -6.03
C LEU A 47 18.51 -16.08 -5.13
N VAL A 48 18.67 -16.51 -3.88
CA VAL A 48 19.43 -15.78 -2.86
C VAL A 48 20.27 -16.75 -2.04
N ARG A 49 21.51 -16.35 -1.79
CA ARG A 49 22.36 -16.92 -0.75
C ARG A 49 22.94 -15.77 0.07
N THR A 50 22.66 -15.75 1.35
CA THR A 50 23.05 -14.66 2.23
C THR A 50 24.30 -14.99 3.05
N GLY A 51 24.96 -13.95 3.54
CA GLY A 51 25.95 -14.06 4.59
C GLY A 51 25.34 -14.09 6.01
N THR A 52 26.17 -13.86 7.01
CA THR A 52 25.83 -13.98 8.44
C THR A 52 25.18 -12.73 9.05
N LYS A 53 25.20 -11.59 8.37
CA LYS A 53 24.61 -10.34 8.89
C LYS A 53 23.10 -10.33 8.65
N ALA A 54 22.35 -10.19 9.72
CA ALA A 54 20.89 -9.99 9.63
C ALA A 54 20.52 -8.83 8.72
N ARG A 55 19.46 -9.02 7.94
CA ARG A 55 18.84 -7.96 7.13
C ARG A 55 17.33 -8.08 7.13
N ASN A 56 16.67 -6.94 7.07
CA ASN A 56 15.22 -6.86 6.99
C ASN A 56 14.80 -6.22 5.67
N ASP A 57 13.68 -6.71 5.15
CA ASP A 57 12.96 -6.17 4.00
C ASP A 57 13.83 -5.93 2.75
N VAL A 58 14.66 -6.92 2.40
CA VAL A 58 15.50 -6.87 1.20
C VAL A 58 14.68 -7.24 -0.02
N LYS A 59 14.61 -6.35 -1.01
CA LYS A 59 13.99 -6.60 -2.32
C LYS A 59 15.00 -7.23 -3.26
N VAL A 60 14.62 -8.30 -3.96
CA VAL A 60 15.40 -8.91 -5.04
C VAL A 60 14.52 -9.20 -6.24
N GLN A 61 14.97 -8.81 -7.41
CA GLN A 61 14.30 -9.13 -8.68
C GLN A 61 14.52 -10.60 -9.03
N ILE A 62 13.52 -11.23 -9.61
CA ILE A 62 13.59 -12.63 -10.03
C ILE A 62 14.23 -12.67 -11.43
N PRO A 63 15.37 -13.35 -11.62
CA PRO A 63 16.00 -13.47 -12.92
C PRO A 63 15.12 -14.20 -13.94
N ASP A 64 15.28 -13.86 -15.23
CA ASP A 64 14.53 -14.48 -16.32
C ASP A 64 14.60 -16.01 -16.31
N SER A 65 15.77 -16.58 -15.99
CA SER A 65 15.96 -18.02 -15.88
C SER A 65 15.07 -18.71 -14.83
N ILE A 66 14.67 -17.97 -13.79
CA ILE A 66 13.73 -18.44 -12.76
C ILE A 66 12.29 -18.14 -13.21
N LEU A 67 12.02 -16.92 -13.74
CA LEU A 67 10.69 -16.54 -14.24
C LEU A 67 10.16 -17.53 -15.28
N GLU A 68 11.03 -18.04 -16.16
CA GLU A 68 10.68 -19.07 -17.14
C GLU A 68 10.09 -20.33 -16.52
N THR A 69 10.47 -20.67 -15.29
CA THR A 69 9.94 -21.83 -14.56
C THR A 69 8.62 -21.56 -13.84
N MET A 70 8.12 -20.33 -13.91
CA MET A 70 6.93 -19.87 -13.20
C MET A 70 5.78 -19.47 -14.13
N LYS A 71 5.89 -19.77 -15.43
CA LYS A 71 4.94 -19.35 -16.48
C LYS A 71 3.52 -19.92 -16.29
N ASP A 72 3.38 -21.00 -15.55
CA ASP A 72 2.10 -21.61 -15.20
C ASP A 72 1.38 -20.93 -14.02
N GLY A 73 1.95 -19.84 -13.49
CA GLY A 73 1.42 -19.13 -12.32
C GLY A 73 1.65 -19.86 -11.00
N LYS A 74 2.65 -20.77 -10.95
CA LYS A 74 3.02 -21.49 -9.74
C LYS A 74 4.51 -21.34 -9.43
N ALA A 75 4.82 -21.32 -8.16
CA ALA A 75 6.20 -21.30 -7.67
C ALA A 75 6.34 -22.13 -6.40
N LEU A 76 7.30 -23.04 -6.38
CA LEU A 76 7.71 -23.75 -5.18
C LEU A 76 8.91 -23.04 -4.56
N PHE A 77 8.68 -22.35 -3.46
CA PHE A 77 9.71 -21.77 -2.63
C PHE A 77 10.32 -22.83 -1.72
N ALA A 78 11.64 -22.85 -1.62
CA ALA A 78 12.38 -23.64 -0.65
C ALA A 78 13.44 -22.76 -0.01
N ALA A 79 13.44 -22.69 1.32
CA ALA A 79 14.45 -21.96 2.07
C ALA A 79 15.19 -22.87 3.05
N ARG A 80 16.50 -22.71 3.10
CA ARG A 80 17.36 -23.25 4.13
C ARG A 80 17.88 -22.09 4.96
N CYS A 81 17.55 -22.08 6.26
CA CYS A 81 18.01 -21.07 7.20
C CYS A 81 18.97 -21.68 8.21
N VAL A 82 19.94 -20.91 8.64
CA VAL A 82 20.96 -21.32 9.61
C VAL A 82 20.94 -20.34 10.77
N ASN A 83 20.98 -20.88 11.99
CA ASN A 83 21.13 -20.13 13.22
C ASN A 83 22.48 -20.49 13.86
N TRP A 84 23.32 -19.50 14.07
CA TRP A 84 24.61 -19.65 14.78
C TRP A 84 24.55 -19.21 16.24
N GLY A 85 23.39 -18.75 16.71
CA GLY A 85 23.13 -18.38 18.08
C GLY A 85 22.31 -17.10 18.21
N GLY A 86 21.64 -16.93 19.32
CA GLY A 86 20.74 -15.79 19.57
C GLY A 86 19.36 -15.95 18.97
N THR A 87 18.71 -14.81 18.69
CA THR A 87 17.37 -14.79 18.09
C THR A 87 17.46 -14.91 16.58
N SER A 88 16.81 -15.92 16.02
CA SER A 88 16.76 -16.16 14.58
C SER A 88 15.36 -15.94 14.04
N PHE A 89 15.29 -15.39 12.84
CA PHE A 89 14.05 -15.26 12.09
C PHE A 89 14.31 -15.44 10.59
N ALA A 90 13.29 -15.90 9.88
CA ALA A 90 13.26 -15.93 8.42
C ALA A 90 11.86 -15.58 7.96
N ASP A 91 11.80 -14.73 6.96
CA ASP A 91 10.57 -14.35 6.27
C ASP A 91 10.88 -14.11 4.79
N PHE A 92 9.98 -14.53 3.92
CA PHE A 92 10.06 -14.25 2.49
C PHE A 92 8.70 -14.34 1.84
N GLY A 93 8.49 -13.54 0.82
CA GLY A 93 7.25 -13.50 0.07
C GLY A 93 7.48 -13.13 -1.39
N LEU A 94 6.57 -13.63 -2.25
CA LEU A 94 6.46 -13.22 -3.64
C LEU A 94 5.55 -12.00 -3.72
N TYR A 95 5.99 -10.98 -4.45
CA TYR A 95 5.27 -9.72 -4.63
C TYR A 95 5.18 -9.38 -6.11
N GLY A 96 4.05 -8.81 -6.50
CA GLY A 96 3.90 -8.16 -7.80
C GLY A 96 4.32 -6.70 -7.71
N GLU A 97 5.04 -6.21 -8.70
CA GLU A 97 5.34 -4.79 -8.84
C GLU A 97 4.20 -4.12 -9.61
N LEU A 98 3.65 -3.06 -9.05
CA LEU A 98 2.71 -2.21 -9.77
C LEU A 98 3.48 -1.47 -10.88
N LYS A 99 2.91 -1.43 -12.06
CA LYS A 99 3.42 -0.58 -13.13
C LYS A 99 3.18 0.87 -12.72
N GLU A 100 4.24 1.64 -12.58
CA GLU A 100 4.11 3.08 -12.36
C GLU A 100 3.50 3.75 -13.57
N ALA A 101 2.47 4.57 -13.34
CA ALA A 101 1.91 5.41 -14.39
C ALA A 101 2.87 6.57 -14.70
N GLY A 102 3.15 6.78 -15.97
CA GLY A 102 3.98 7.90 -16.40
C GLY A 102 3.25 9.24 -16.23
N GLN A 103 3.82 10.19 -15.49
CA GLN A 103 3.27 11.54 -15.43
C GLN A 103 3.53 12.26 -16.76
N LYS A 104 2.47 12.59 -17.50
CA LYS A 104 2.55 13.35 -18.74
C LYS A 104 2.70 14.85 -18.51
N SER A 105 1.93 15.40 -17.56
CA SER A 105 1.96 16.82 -17.26
C SER A 105 1.54 17.10 -15.82
N VAL A 106 1.94 18.27 -15.34
CA VAL A 106 1.40 18.92 -14.15
C VAL A 106 1.14 20.38 -14.48
N ASP A 107 -0.03 20.87 -14.09
CA ASP A 107 -0.42 22.29 -14.18
C ASP A 107 -0.83 22.76 -12.79
N VAL A 108 -0.07 23.75 -12.27
CA VAL A 108 -0.25 24.29 -10.92
C VAL A 108 -0.91 25.67 -11.05
N GLN A 109 -2.12 25.78 -10.54
CA GLN A 109 -2.89 27.00 -10.48
C GLN A 109 -3.04 27.47 -9.04
N ALA A 110 -3.61 28.67 -8.82
CA ALA A 110 -3.72 29.26 -7.49
C ALA A 110 -4.46 28.37 -6.47
N THR A 111 -5.52 27.68 -6.89
CA THR A 111 -6.37 26.87 -6.01
C THR A 111 -6.49 25.40 -6.48
N GLN A 112 -5.85 25.06 -7.59
CA GLN A 112 -5.92 23.72 -8.17
C GLN A 112 -4.56 23.26 -8.68
N THR A 113 -4.32 21.95 -8.59
CA THR A 113 -3.21 21.29 -9.26
C THR A 113 -3.75 20.13 -10.07
N HIS A 114 -3.48 20.15 -11.37
CA HIS A 114 -3.92 19.11 -12.30
C HIS A 114 -2.73 18.25 -12.70
N TYR A 115 -2.88 16.93 -12.58
CA TYR A 115 -1.93 15.95 -13.07
C TYR A 115 -2.58 15.14 -14.19
N ILE A 116 -1.80 14.81 -15.21
CA ILE A 116 -2.18 13.86 -16.25
C ILE A 116 -1.19 12.70 -16.23
N PHE A 117 -1.72 11.49 -16.13
CA PHE A 117 -0.94 10.26 -16.10
C PHE A 117 -1.27 9.37 -17.29
N ASP A 118 -0.22 8.71 -17.80
CA ASP A 118 -0.31 7.64 -18.78
C ASP A 118 -0.48 6.30 -18.08
N CYS A 119 -1.65 5.71 -18.19
CA CYS A 119 -1.97 4.39 -17.65
C CYS A 119 -2.10 3.33 -18.78
N GLY A 120 -1.40 3.51 -19.89
CA GLY A 120 -1.47 2.65 -21.07
C GLY A 120 -2.61 3.09 -22.00
N ASP A 121 -3.63 2.25 -22.17
CA ASP A 121 -4.78 2.58 -23.01
C ASP A 121 -5.78 3.55 -22.36
N VAL A 122 -5.49 3.97 -21.12
CA VAL A 122 -6.29 4.93 -20.34
C VAL A 122 -5.43 6.10 -19.89
N GLU A 123 -5.96 7.31 -20.04
CA GLU A 123 -5.39 8.52 -19.45
C GLU A 123 -6.14 8.86 -18.16
N LEU A 124 -5.40 9.08 -17.08
CA LEU A 124 -5.94 9.52 -15.80
C LEU A 124 -5.62 11.00 -15.58
N LYS A 125 -6.67 11.84 -15.44
CA LYS A 125 -6.55 13.19 -14.92
C LYS A 125 -6.89 13.18 -13.42
N LEU A 126 -5.96 13.65 -12.59
CA LEU A 126 -6.13 13.83 -11.16
C LEU A 126 -6.07 15.31 -10.83
N THR A 127 -7.05 15.81 -10.08
CA THR A 127 -7.11 17.21 -9.69
C THR A 127 -7.20 17.34 -8.17
N PHE A 128 -6.28 18.10 -7.60
CA PHE A 128 -6.34 18.54 -6.21
C PHE A 128 -6.89 19.96 -6.19
N THR A 129 -7.92 20.20 -5.37
CA THR A 129 -8.54 21.52 -5.24
C THR A 129 -8.56 21.96 -3.79
N ALA A 130 -7.98 23.13 -3.53
CA ALA A 130 -8.09 23.83 -2.26
C ALA A 130 -8.95 25.08 -2.51
N PRO A 131 -10.23 25.11 -2.12
CA PRO A 131 -11.17 26.16 -2.53
C PRO A 131 -10.99 27.46 -1.72
N TYR A 132 -9.93 28.20 -1.98
CA TYR A 132 -9.68 29.50 -1.39
C TYR A 132 -10.33 30.60 -2.22
N LEU A 133 -11.61 30.88 -1.97
CA LEU A 133 -12.34 31.98 -2.60
C LEU A 133 -12.41 33.15 -1.61
N LEU A 134 -11.76 34.26 -1.95
CA LEU A 134 -11.60 35.43 -1.03
C LEU A 134 -12.92 36.13 -0.73
N ASP A 135 -13.90 36.02 -1.60
CA ASP A 135 -15.25 36.60 -1.50
C ASP A 135 -16.28 35.66 -0.85
N ASP A 136 -15.88 34.42 -0.53
CA ASP A 136 -16.67 33.43 0.21
C ASP A 136 -15.94 33.00 1.47
N LEU A 137 -16.14 33.74 2.56
CA LEU A 137 -15.48 33.48 3.85
C LEU A 137 -15.88 32.16 4.48
N GLU A 138 -17.09 31.66 4.22
CA GLU A 138 -17.51 30.35 4.73
C GLU A 138 -16.72 29.23 4.04
N LEU A 139 -16.58 29.28 2.73
CA LEU A 139 -15.82 28.30 1.97
C LEU A 139 -14.32 28.41 2.28
N LEU A 140 -13.80 29.65 2.38
CA LEU A 140 -12.41 29.92 2.75
C LEU A 140 -12.02 29.34 4.11
N SER A 141 -12.92 29.41 5.07
CA SER A 141 -12.68 28.91 6.44
C SER A 141 -12.78 27.39 6.59
N ARG A 142 -13.33 26.67 5.62
CA ARG A 142 -13.46 25.22 5.68
C ARG A 142 -12.10 24.54 5.43
N PRO A 143 -11.58 23.72 6.34
CA PRO A 143 -10.32 23.00 6.18
C PRO A 143 -10.54 21.74 5.32
N VAL A 144 -11.12 21.90 4.11
CA VAL A 144 -11.49 20.81 3.21
C VAL A 144 -10.78 20.99 1.88
N ASN A 145 -10.08 19.94 1.45
CA ASN A 145 -9.51 19.84 0.11
C ASN A 145 -10.23 18.73 -0.64
N TYR A 146 -10.39 18.91 -1.94
CA TYR A 146 -11.04 17.94 -2.80
C TYR A 146 -10.02 17.25 -3.69
N ILE A 147 -10.21 15.95 -3.88
CA ILE A 147 -9.47 15.14 -4.85
C ILE A 147 -10.50 14.62 -5.83
N SER A 148 -10.36 14.97 -7.08
CA SER A 148 -11.22 14.48 -8.15
C SER A 148 -10.42 13.85 -9.26
N TYR A 149 -11.01 12.88 -9.95
CA TYR A 149 -10.37 12.18 -11.04
C TYR A 149 -11.29 12.04 -12.26
N GLN A 150 -10.68 11.87 -13.40
CA GLN A 150 -11.33 11.55 -14.65
C GLN A 150 -10.48 10.55 -15.43
N ALA A 151 -11.06 9.42 -15.82
CA ALA A 151 -10.43 8.43 -16.68
C ALA A 151 -10.96 8.61 -18.13
N LYS A 152 -10.06 8.50 -19.11
CA LYS A 152 -10.38 8.60 -20.53
C LYS A 152 -9.72 7.47 -21.30
N ALA A 153 -10.51 6.67 -22.02
CA ALA A 153 -9.98 5.69 -22.95
C ALA A 153 -9.27 6.38 -24.14
N LEU A 154 -8.12 5.89 -24.52
CA LEU A 154 -7.32 6.41 -25.63
C LEU A 154 -7.43 5.56 -26.89
N ASP A 155 -7.84 4.30 -26.78
CA ASP A 155 -7.93 3.31 -27.87
C ASP A 155 -9.35 3.17 -28.45
N GLY A 156 -10.30 3.96 -27.96
CA GLY A 156 -11.69 3.94 -28.41
C GLY A 156 -12.51 2.74 -27.95
N LYS A 157 -12.00 1.95 -27.00
CA LYS A 157 -12.69 0.81 -26.38
C LYS A 157 -13.21 1.17 -24.99
N GLU A 158 -14.09 0.32 -24.47
CA GLU A 158 -14.51 0.39 -23.07
C GLU A 158 -13.44 -0.28 -22.17
N HIS A 159 -13.17 0.36 -21.03
CA HIS A 159 -12.26 -0.13 -20.00
C HIS A 159 -12.93 -0.06 -18.63
N ASP A 160 -12.83 -1.14 -17.88
CA ASP A 160 -13.17 -1.12 -16.45
C ASP A 160 -12.04 -0.42 -15.67
N VAL A 161 -12.38 0.68 -15.02
CA VAL A 161 -11.42 1.48 -14.26
C VAL A 161 -11.85 1.53 -12.81
N ALA A 162 -10.97 1.09 -11.92
CA ALA A 162 -11.11 1.25 -10.48
C ALA A 162 -9.94 2.09 -9.95
N ILE A 163 -10.22 3.01 -9.06
CA ILE A 163 -9.22 3.88 -8.44
C ILE A 163 -9.16 3.59 -6.95
N TYR A 164 -7.96 3.34 -6.47
CA TYR A 164 -7.66 3.13 -5.07
C TYR A 164 -6.93 4.34 -4.51
N PHE A 165 -7.45 4.88 -3.42
CA PHE A 165 -6.82 5.95 -2.69
C PHE A 165 -6.65 5.56 -1.22
N GLU A 166 -5.46 5.66 -0.69
CA GLU A 166 -5.19 5.40 0.72
C GLU A 166 -4.43 6.54 1.38
N MET A 167 -4.63 6.67 2.68
CA MET A 167 -3.88 7.58 3.53
C MET A 167 -3.36 6.89 4.77
N ASP A 168 -2.14 7.27 5.16
CA ASP A 168 -1.56 6.92 6.46
C ASP A 168 -1.86 8.05 7.46
N PRO A 169 -2.85 7.86 8.35
CA PRO A 169 -3.21 8.90 9.32
C PRO A 169 -2.12 9.16 10.37
N HIS A 170 -1.13 8.27 10.50
CA HIS A 170 0.01 8.49 11.40
C HIS A 170 0.89 9.65 10.96
N LYS A 171 0.85 10.03 9.69
CA LYS A 171 1.53 11.21 9.17
C LYS A 171 0.96 12.50 9.76
N ALA A 172 -0.32 12.50 10.13
CA ALA A 172 -0.97 13.66 10.74
C ALA A 172 -0.73 13.75 12.26
N PHE A 173 -0.49 12.61 12.94
CA PHE A 173 -0.36 12.57 14.41
C PHE A 173 0.70 11.54 14.83
N ARG A 174 1.46 11.83 15.91
CA ARG A 174 2.60 10.97 16.31
C ARG A 174 2.27 9.77 17.16
N ALA A 175 1.21 9.74 17.95
CA ALA A 175 0.87 8.61 18.83
C ALA A 175 -0.53 8.73 19.44
N GLY A 176 -1.07 7.61 19.93
CA GLY A 176 -2.34 7.55 20.65
C GLY A 176 -3.52 7.90 19.77
N GLN A 177 -3.56 7.33 18.58
CA GLN A 177 -4.59 7.59 17.58
C GLN A 177 -5.64 6.50 17.60
N SER A 178 -6.89 6.92 17.45
CA SER A 178 -7.99 6.07 17.07
C SER A 178 -8.49 6.47 15.69
N THR A 179 -8.93 5.50 14.93
CA THR A 179 -9.59 5.73 13.63
C THR A 179 -10.98 5.10 13.70
N GLU A 180 -11.99 5.88 13.37
CA GLU A 180 -13.37 5.42 13.25
C GLU A 180 -13.91 5.67 11.84
N MET A 181 -14.81 4.80 11.40
CA MET A 181 -15.53 4.93 10.15
C MET A 181 -17.01 5.02 10.43
N TYR A 182 -17.70 5.98 9.83
CA TYR A 182 -19.14 6.17 9.96
C TYR A 182 -19.74 6.72 8.68
N GLU A 183 -21.04 6.56 8.53
CA GLU A 183 -21.81 7.11 7.41
C GLU A 183 -22.66 8.26 7.90
N LYS A 184 -22.69 9.35 7.16
CA LYS A 184 -23.50 10.53 7.44
C LYS A 184 -23.85 11.26 6.15
N ASP A 185 -25.13 11.51 5.93
CA ASP A 185 -25.68 12.30 4.82
C ASP A 185 -25.18 11.84 3.43
N GLY A 186 -25.09 10.50 3.23
CA GLY A 186 -24.61 9.90 1.99
C GLY A 186 -23.09 9.94 1.81
N TRP A 187 -22.33 10.31 2.87
CA TRP A 187 -20.88 10.25 2.89
C TRP A 187 -20.41 9.12 3.78
N VAL A 188 -19.42 8.38 3.30
CA VAL A 188 -18.58 7.53 4.15
C VAL A 188 -17.40 8.36 4.63
N MET A 189 -17.29 8.49 5.95
CA MET A 189 -16.28 9.31 6.62
C MET A 189 -15.36 8.42 7.45
N MET A 190 -14.06 8.57 7.25
CA MET A 190 -13.03 8.02 8.12
C MET A 190 -12.40 9.17 8.90
N LYS A 191 -12.47 9.10 10.22
CA LYS A 191 -11.95 10.11 11.12
C LYS A 191 -10.82 9.54 11.94
N THR A 192 -9.69 10.21 11.93
CA THR A 192 -8.51 9.82 12.72
C THR A 192 -8.08 10.99 13.58
N GLY A 193 -7.80 10.72 14.83
CA GLY A 193 -7.31 11.74 15.78
C GLY A 193 -6.79 11.12 17.06
N ARG A 194 -6.29 11.96 17.94
CA ARG A 194 -5.87 11.50 19.27
C ARG A 194 -7.10 11.23 20.13
N GLU A 195 -7.07 10.16 20.90
CA GLU A 195 -8.10 9.86 21.88
C GLU A 195 -8.24 10.98 22.93
N ASN A 196 -7.11 11.58 23.29
CA ASN A 196 -7.06 12.67 24.25
C ASN A 196 -6.77 14.00 23.53
N GLN A 197 -7.79 14.81 23.34
CA GLN A 197 -7.77 16.12 22.65
C GLN A 197 -7.26 17.24 23.56
N LYS A 198 -6.03 17.15 24.06
CA LYS A 198 -5.43 18.20 24.87
C LYS A 198 -4.97 19.36 24.00
N LEU A 199 -5.41 20.59 24.32
CA LEU A 199 -5.02 21.80 23.62
C LEU A 199 -3.53 22.14 23.79
N TRP A 200 -2.93 21.79 24.94
CA TRP A 200 -1.53 22.05 25.25
C TRP A 200 -0.82 20.77 25.67
N VAL A 201 0.29 20.48 25.01
CA VAL A 201 1.21 19.40 25.42
C VAL A 201 2.62 19.94 25.34
N ASP A 202 3.19 20.30 26.49
CA ASP A 202 4.50 20.94 26.62
C ASP A 202 5.69 20.18 26.02
N LYS A 203 5.49 18.88 25.73
CA LYS A 203 6.55 17.99 25.24
C LYS A 203 6.53 17.73 23.73
N LEU A 204 5.55 18.23 22.99
CA LEU A 204 5.40 18.01 21.55
C LEU A 204 5.51 19.32 20.78
N LYS A 205 6.72 19.82 20.66
CA LYS A 205 6.99 21.13 20.01
C LYS A 205 6.57 21.16 18.52
N ASP A 206 6.51 20.00 17.84
CA ASP A 206 6.41 19.94 16.37
C ASP A 206 5.25 19.08 15.84
N ALA A 207 4.27 18.70 16.67
CA ALA A 207 3.13 17.90 16.23
C ALA A 207 1.82 18.41 16.79
N PRO A 208 0.73 18.44 16.00
CA PRO A 208 -0.58 18.82 16.51
C PRO A 208 -0.99 17.89 17.66
N ALA A 209 -1.35 18.50 18.78
CA ALA A 209 -1.79 17.79 19.98
C ALA A 209 -3.30 17.54 19.99
N TRP A 210 -4.05 18.21 19.13
CA TRP A 210 -5.49 18.20 19.03
C TRP A 210 -5.94 18.27 17.56
N GLY A 211 -7.21 18.01 17.32
CA GLY A 211 -7.82 18.00 16.01
C GLY A 211 -8.01 16.59 15.46
N TYR A 212 -8.62 16.52 14.29
CA TYR A 212 -8.90 15.29 13.59
C TYR A 212 -8.56 15.44 12.11
N PHE A 213 -8.06 14.37 11.55
CA PHE A 213 -7.97 14.20 10.12
C PHE A 213 -9.19 13.43 9.62
N TYR A 214 -9.76 13.85 8.51
CA TYR A 214 -10.88 13.19 7.87
C TYR A 214 -10.53 12.81 6.43
N LEU A 215 -10.94 11.63 6.03
CA LEU A 215 -11.05 11.21 4.64
C LEU A 215 -12.50 10.86 4.40
N GLY A 216 -13.12 11.47 3.40
CA GLY A 216 -14.53 11.26 3.08
C GLY A 216 -14.73 10.98 1.60
N ALA A 217 -15.69 10.10 1.29
CA ALA A 217 -16.13 9.86 -0.07
C ALA A 217 -17.66 9.79 -0.12
N LYS A 218 -18.24 10.27 -1.21
CA LYS A 218 -19.66 10.28 -1.43
C LYS A 218 -20.04 9.09 -2.30
N GLU A 219 -21.12 8.45 -2.00
CA GLU A 219 -21.80 7.32 -2.66
C GLU A 219 -21.04 6.51 -3.75
N ASN A 220 -21.28 5.22 -3.84
CA ASN A 220 -20.68 4.27 -4.80
C ASN A 220 -19.17 4.01 -4.62
N VAL A 221 -18.63 4.27 -3.43
CA VAL A 221 -17.27 3.91 -3.08
C VAL A 221 -17.26 2.81 -2.03
N THR A 222 -16.28 1.94 -2.09
CA THR A 222 -16.03 0.95 -1.05
C THR A 222 -14.88 1.42 -0.17
N CYS A 223 -15.09 1.42 1.13
CA CYS A 223 -14.12 1.95 2.09
C CYS A 223 -13.67 0.86 3.05
N ALA A 224 -12.41 0.85 3.38
CA ALA A 224 -11.84 -0.06 4.35
C ALA A 224 -10.85 0.65 5.28
N GLN A 225 -10.65 0.04 6.43
CA GLN A 225 -9.68 0.45 7.43
C GLN A 225 -8.90 -0.77 7.86
N GLY A 226 -7.58 -0.77 7.70
CA GLY A 226 -6.79 -1.95 7.97
C GLY A 226 -5.30 -1.81 7.72
N ASP A 227 -4.65 -2.92 7.47
CA ASP A 227 -3.26 -2.95 7.02
C ASP A 227 -3.16 -2.56 5.56
N ALA A 228 -2.28 -1.62 5.23
CA ALA A 228 -2.14 -1.08 3.88
C ALA A 228 -1.76 -2.15 2.84
N ALA A 229 -0.91 -3.12 3.21
CA ALA A 229 -0.51 -4.15 2.28
C ALA A 229 -1.64 -5.15 2.00
N GLU A 230 -2.44 -5.48 3.03
CA GLU A 230 -3.62 -6.33 2.89
C GLU A 230 -4.69 -5.64 2.03
N MET A 231 -4.97 -4.34 2.26
CA MET A 231 -5.95 -3.57 1.50
C MET A 231 -5.56 -3.45 0.01
N ARG A 232 -4.30 -3.12 -0.27
CA ARG A 232 -3.80 -3.07 -1.66
C ARG A 232 -3.86 -4.42 -2.36
N ALA A 233 -3.46 -5.49 -1.67
CA ALA A 233 -3.50 -6.84 -2.23
C ALA A 233 -4.95 -7.27 -2.55
N HIS A 234 -5.89 -6.94 -1.65
CA HIS A 234 -7.31 -7.21 -1.88
C HIS A 234 -7.84 -6.41 -3.07
N PHE A 235 -7.60 -5.10 -3.10
CA PHE A 235 -8.03 -4.25 -4.21
C PHE A 235 -7.45 -4.71 -5.56
N MET A 236 -6.18 -5.09 -5.59
CA MET A 236 -5.54 -5.60 -6.81
C MET A 236 -6.17 -6.89 -7.33
N LYS A 237 -6.72 -7.70 -6.43
CA LYS A 237 -7.35 -8.97 -6.78
C LYS A 237 -8.83 -8.80 -7.16
N GLU A 238 -9.58 -8.03 -6.40
CA GLU A 238 -11.04 -7.94 -6.49
C GLU A 238 -11.53 -6.66 -7.18
N GLY A 239 -10.68 -5.63 -7.28
CA GLY A 239 -11.04 -4.33 -7.85
C GLY A 239 -11.85 -3.43 -6.91
N ASP A 240 -12.13 -3.87 -5.69
CA ASP A 240 -12.84 -3.10 -4.68
C ASP A 240 -12.40 -3.47 -3.24
N LEU A 241 -13.07 -2.90 -2.24
CA LEU A 241 -12.79 -3.12 -0.81
C LEU A 241 -13.99 -3.68 -0.04
N LYS A 242 -15.03 -4.19 -0.73
CA LYS A 242 -16.31 -4.56 -0.10
C LYS A 242 -16.21 -5.58 1.02
N GLU A 243 -15.35 -6.59 0.86
CA GLU A 243 -15.18 -7.67 1.82
C GLU A 243 -14.11 -7.38 2.89
N MET A 244 -13.44 -6.24 2.78
CA MET A 244 -12.44 -5.87 3.77
C MET A 244 -13.06 -5.52 5.11
N ARG A 245 -12.53 -6.12 6.18
CA ARG A 245 -13.00 -5.84 7.54
C ARG A 245 -12.66 -4.42 7.96
N ARG A 246 -13.63 -3.75 8.55
CA ARG A 246 -13.43 -2.48 9.28
C ARG A 246 -12.77 -2.81 10.63
N SER A 247 -11.45 -2.79 10.70
CA SER A 247 -10.71 -3.07 11.93
C SER A 247 -10.34 -1.77 12.64
N ASN A 248 -10.85 -1.55 13.82
CA ASN A 248 -10.51 -0.39 14.65
C ASN A 248 -9.08 -0.41 15.20
N GLU A 249 -8.36 -1.51 15.01
CA GLU A 249 -7.01 -1.69 15.57
C GLU A 249 -5.92 -1.26 14.61
N LYS A 250 -6.22 -0.87 13.35
CA LYS A 250 -5.21 -0.65 12.33
C LYS A 250 -5.29 0.71 11.66
N ARG A 251 -4.22 1.07 11.04
CA ARG A 251 -3.59 2.37 10.91
C ARG A 251 -3.88 3.10 9.61
N TYR A 252 -4.44 2.43 8.59
CA TYR A 252 -4.63 2.99 7.27
C TYR A 252 -6.10 3.03 6.89
N ALA A 253 -6.48 4.06 6.17
CA ALA A 253 -7.80 4.23 5.60
C ALA A 253 -7.70 4.27 4.07
N ALA A 254 -8.58 3.55 3.37
CA ALA A 254 -8.61 3.49 1.92
C ALA A 254 -10.03 3.57 1.38
N ILE A 255 -10.18 4.15 0.21
CA ILE A 255 -11.38 4.24 -0.62
C ILE A 255 -11.08 3.86 -2.06
#